data_f292471a9646c00287404cb6106404c3
#
_entry.id   f292471a9646c00287404cb6106404c3
#
_cell.length_a   1.000
_cell.length_b   1.000
_cell.length_c   1.000
_cell.angle_alpha   90.00
_cell.angle_beta   90.00
_cell.angle_gamma   90.00
#
_symmetry.space_group_name_H-M   'P 1'
#
loop_
_entity.id
_entity.type
_entity.pdbx_description
1 polymer ?
#
loop_
_entity_poly.entity_id
_entity_poly.type
_entity_poly.pdbx_seq_one_letter_code
_entity_poly.pdbx_strand_id
1 'polypeptide(L)'
;MNEPVIELKHITKRFAKVLANDDVSITIHKGEVVALLGENGAGKSTIMKILYGLYHATSGEIWIDGKERKIATPKEAMDAGISMIQQHFSLVPAHTVTENIILGNCKGKLDIKKKEKEIQALAEKYGFQVPAGEYVKNLSVGTQQKVEILKALYLNARVLIMDEPTAVLTPQEIDTLMEFVRRYVEQGNSVVFITHKMREVMAVSDTIVVMRNGSICGTVKKTDTSEAELAHMMIGRELETLEKPGTEDMSNRRVRLAVKDLSIKPKDHTPLLEDINFEIHEGEVLGFAGVSDNGQQ
;
A
#
# COMPACT_ATOMS: atom_id res chain seq x y z
N MET A 1 -2.48 18.99 -21.67
CA MET A 1 -1.76 18.50 -20.48
C MET A 1 -2.63 18.79 -19.28
N ASN A 2 -2.87 17.81 -18.41
CA ASN A 2 -3.65 18.06 -17.20
C ASN A 2 -2.86 18.99 -16.26
N GLU A 3 -3.58 19.86 -15.54
CA GLU A 3 -2.94 20.78 -14.58
C GLU A 3 -2.31 20.00 -13.42
N PRO A 4 -1.11 20.37 -12.94
CA PRO A 4 -0.52 19.77 -11.75
C PRO A 4 -1.33 20.14 -10.51
N VAL A 5 -1.74 19.12 -9.75
CA VAL A 5 -2.43 19.31 -8.45
C VAL A 5 -1.45 19.32 -7.29
N ILE A 6 -0.34 18.59 -7.41
CA ILE A 6 0.76 18.58 -6.43
C ILE A 6 2.09 18.60 -7.17
N GLU A 7 3.01 19.42 -6.69
CA GLU A 7 4.42 19.40 -7.08
C GLU A 7 5.29 19.38 -5.82
N LEU A 8 6.12 18.37 -5.73
CA LEU A 8 7.22 18.29 -4.77
C LEU A 8 8.47 18.76 -5.51
N LYS A 9 9.16 19.78 -5.01
CA LYS A 9 10.33 20.38 -5.67
C LYS A 9 11.55 20.28 -4.76
N HIS A 10 12.56 19.55 -5.23
CA HIS A 10 13.86 19.45 -4.56
C HIS A 10 13.78 19.01 -3.09
N ILE A 11 12.86 18.09 -2.78
CA ILE A 11 12.65 17.62 -1.41
C ILE A 11 13.82 16.76 -0.96
N THR A 12 14.47 17.21 0.10
CA THR A 12 15.49 16.46 0.81
C THR A 12 15.04 16.15 2.22
N LYS A 13 15.25 14.91 2.68
CA LYS A 13 14.98 14.49 4.06
C LYS A 13 16.15 13.73 4.64
N ARG A 14 16.67 14.26 5.75
CA ARG A 14 17.73 13.63 6.53
C ARG A 14 17.23 13.28 7.93
N PHE A 15 17.44 12.05 8.35
CA PHE A 15 17.23 11.58 9.71
C PHE A 15 18.61 11.29 10.33
N ALA A 16 19.07 12.14 11.22
CA ALA A 16 20.40 12.03 11.81
C ALA A 16 21.49 11.72 10.76
N LYS A 17 21.94 10.45 10.65
CA LYS A 17 22.96 10.00 9.70
C LYS A 17 22.40 9.46 8.38
N VAL A 18 21.08 9.25 8.27
CA VAL A 18 20.45 8.64 7.09
C VAL A 18 19.85 9.71 6.20
N LEU A 19 20.28 9.77 4.95
CA LEU A 19 19.66 10.58 3.90
C LEU A 19 18.54 9.74 3.27
N ALA A 20 17.31 9.98 3.69
CA ALA A 20 16.16 9.18 3.29
C ALA A 20 15.56 9.62 1.95
N ASN A 21 15.64 10.92 1.64
CA ASN A 21 15.33 11.48 0.32
C ASN A 21 16.38 12.52 -0.02
N ASP A 22 16.86 12.49 -1.27
CA ASP A 22 17.90 13.37 -1.79
C ASP A 22 17.43 14.00 -3.10
N ASP A 23 17.13 15.29 -3.03
CA ASP A 23 16.72 16.13 -4.18
C ASP A 23 15.55 15.55 -5.00
N VAL A 24 14.48 15.08 -4.32
CA VAL A 24 13.35 14.41 -4.95
C VAL A 24 12.35 15.44 -5.46
N SER A 25 12.03 15.38 -6.77
CA SER A 25 11.01 16.20 -7.41
C SER A 25 9.96 15.31 -8.09
N ILE A 26 8.68 15.46 -7.71
CA ILE A 26 7.55 14.66 -8.22
C ILE A 26 6.40 15.60 -8.54
N THR A 27 5.78 15.39 -9.71
CA THR A 27 4.57 16.10 -10.11
C THR A 27 3.41 15.11 -10.22
N ILE A 28 2.27 15.47 -9.66
CA ILE A 28 1.02 14.69 -9.74
C ILE A 28 0.00 15.57 -10.44
N HIS A 29 -0.59 15.06 -11.55
CA HIS A 29 -1.61 15.78 -12.29
C HIS A 29 -3.01 15.35 -11.89
N LYS A 30 -3.97 16.20 -12.19
CA LYS A 30 -5.38 15.91 -11.94
C LYS A 30 -5.85 14.72 -12.79
N GLY A 31 -6.53 13.77 -12.15
CA GLY A 31 -7.05 12.59 -12.84
C GLY A 31 -5.96 11.60 -13.27
N GLU A 32 -4.90 11.48 -12.49
CA GLU A 32 -3.74 10.62 -12.78
C GLU A 32 -3.48 9.64 -11.63
N VAL A 33 -3.07 8.44 -11.98
CA VAL A 33 -2.45 7.49 -11.05
C VAL A 33 -0.94 7.54 -11.21
N VAL A 34 -0.26 8.08 -10.21
CA VAL A 34 1.20 8.08 -10.14
C VAL A 34 1.66 6.92 -9.25
N ALA A 35 2.36 5.94 -9.81
CA ALA A 35 2.99 4.89 -9.03
C ALA A 35 4.38 5.30 -8.54
N LEU A 36 4.65 5.11 -7.25
CA LEU A 36 6.00 5.17 -6.68
C LEU A 36 6.53 3.75 -6.53
N LEU A 37 7.45 3.39 -7.40
CA LEU A 37 8.06 2.07 -7.47
C LEU A 37 9.49 2.10 -6.92
N GLY A 38 9.92 1.05 -6.22
CA GLY A 38 11.29 0.91 -5.71
C GLY A 38 11.37 -0.13 -4.60
N GLU A 39 12.58 -0.53 -4.25
CA GLU A 39 12.82 -1.48 -3.16
C GLU A 39 12.45 -0.92 -1.78
N ASN A 40 12.39 -1.80 -0.77
CA ASN A 40 12.20 -1.37 0.61
C ASN A 40 13.38 -0.50 1.05
N GLY A 41 13.08 0.62 1.70
CA GLY A 41 14.10 1.61 2.07
C GLY A 41 14.46 2.63 0.98
N ALA A 42 13.88 2.57 -0.23
CA ALA A 42 14.14 3.52 -1.31
C ALA A 42 13.65 4.96 -1.05
N GLY A 43 12.95 5.23 0.05
CA GLY A 43 12.46 6.57 0.41
C GLY A 43 11.01 6.86 0.01
N LYS A 44 10.28 5.92 -0.61
CA LYS A 44 8.90 6.10 -1.10
C LYS A 44 7.92 6.57 -0.02
N SER A 45 7.79 5.79 1.05
CA SER A 45 6.88 6.15 2.15
C SER A 45 7.35 7.42 2.88
N THR A 46 8.65 7.71 2.91
CA THR A 46 9.19 8.92 3.53
C THR A 46 8.73 10.17 2.80
N ILE A 47 8.86 10.23 1.48
CA ILE A 47 8.47 11.39 0.67
C ILE A 47 6.95 11.62 0.78
N MET A 48 6.13 10.56 0.82
CA MET A 48 4.69 10.69 0.97
C MET A 48 4.27 11.08 2.39
N LYS A 49 4.98 10.63 3.41
CA LYS A 49 4.79 11.10 4.79
C LYS A 49 5.14 12.57 4.98
N ILE A 50 6.07 13.10 4.16
CA ILE A 50 6.34 14.54 4.10
C ILE A 50 5.16 15.29 3.47
N LEU A 51 4.66 14.81 2.34
CA LEU A 51 3.49 15.40 1.68
C LEU A 51 2.24 15.37 2.58
N TYR A 52 2.09 14.31 3.38
CA TYR A 52 0.98 14.18 4.32
C TYR A 52 1.18 14.90 5.66
N GLY A 53 2.36 15.53 5.88
CA GLY A 53 2.64 16.30 7.10
C GLY A 53 2.97 15.47 8.35
N LEU A 54 3.30 14.19 8.19
CA LEU A 54 3.84 13.32 9.26
C LEU A 54 5.32 13.57 9.50
N TYR A 55 6.05 13.98 8.46
CA TYR A 55 7.45 14.37 8.54
C TYR A 55 7.64 15.75 7.91
N HIS A 56 8.64 16.50 8.37
CA HIS A 56 9.04 17.74 7.74
C HIS A 56 10.21 17.47 6.81
N ALA A 57 10.20 18.08 5.63
CA ALA A 57 11.36 18.12 4.77
C ALA A 57 12.52 18.83 5.46
N THR A 58 13.76 18.45 5.14
CA THR A 58 14.96 19.19 5.54
C THR A 58 15.13 20.43 4.65
N SER A 59 14.82 20.27 3.35
CA SER A 59 14.78 21.35 2.35
C SER A 59 13.82 20.96 1.21
N GLY A 60 13.51 21.93 0.35
CA GLY A 60 12.60 21.79 -0.78
C GLY A 60 11.23 22.38 -0.51
N GLU A 61 10.36 22.33 -1.50
CA GLU A 61 9.07 23.01 -1.53
C GLU A 61 7.94 22.05 -1.90
N ILE A 62 6.76 22.28 -1.30
CA ILE A 62 5.51 21.58 -1.65
C ILE A 62 4.58 22.62 -2.27
N TRP A 63 4.12 22.35 -3.49
CA TRP A 63 3.18 23.18 -4.20
C TRP A 63 1.86 22.41 -4.38
N ILE A 64 0.72 23.06 -4.08
CA ILE A 64 -0.62 22.49 -4.23
C ILE A 64 -1.46 23.49 -5.00
N ASP A 65 -2.08 23.04 -6.09
CA ASP A 65 -2.86 23.87 -7.02
C ASP A 65 -2.08 25.14 -7.44
N GLY A 66 -0.80 24.99 -7.78
CA GLY A 66 0.10 26.05 -8.24
C GLY A 66 0.54 27.05 -7.18
N LYS A 67 0.30 26.77 -5.89
CA LYS A 67 0.72 27.62 -4.76
C LYS A 67 1.62 26.86 -3.82
N GLU A 68 2.70 27.50 -3.39
CA GLU A 68 3.53 26.96 -2.33
C GLU A 68 2.72 26.82 -1.03
N ARG A 69 2.82 25.67 -0.38
CA ARG A 69 2.16 25.34 0.88
C ARG A 69 3.14 24.68 1.84
N LYS A 70 3.10 25.11 3.08
CA LYS A 70 3.76 24.40 4.19
C LYS A 70 2.76 23.43 4.79
N ILE A 71 3.03 22.15 4.68
CA ILE A 71 2.25 21.08 5.29
C ILE A 71 3.01 20.59 6.51
N ALA A 72 2.61 21.04 7.68
CA ALA A 72 3.26 20.71 8.94
C ALA A 72 2.52 19.61 9.72
N THR A 73 1.26 19.36 9.40
CA THR A 73 0.41 18.38 10.09
C THR A 73 -0.47 17.61 9.11
N PRO A 74 -0.89 16.37 9.46
CA PRO A 74 -1.88 15.63 8.66
C PRO A 74 -3.20 16.39 8.48
N LYS A 75 -3.59 17.21 9.44
CA LYS A 75 -4.80 18.04 9.34
C LYS A 75 -4.69 19.04 8.20
N GLU A 76 -3.56 19.72 8.05
CA GLU A 76 -3.32 20.67 6.95
C GLU A 76 -3.32 19.97 5.59
N ALA A 77 -2.79 18.74 5.51
CA ALA A 77 -2.88 17.91 4.32
C ALA A 77 -4.33 17.55 3.98
N MET A 78 -5.11 17.09 4.97
CA MET A 78 -6.54 16.80 4.80
C MET A 78 -7.35 18.04 4.40
N ASP A 79 -7.08 19.20 5.00
CA ASP A 79 -7.72 20.48 4.64
C ASP A 79 -7.37 20.90 3.20
N ALA A 80 -6.21 20.48 2.68
CA ALA A 80 -5.82 20.64 1.27
C ALA A 80 -6.39 19.55 0.34
N GLY A 81 -7.17 18.60 0.86
CA GLY A 81 -7.78 17.52 0.10
C GLY A 81 -6.86 16.33 -0.15
N ILE A 82 -5.80 16.16 0.66
CA ILE A 82 -4.87 15.04 0.58
C ILE A 82 -5.17 14.09 1.74
N SER A 83 -5.37 12.80 1.45
CA SER A 83 -5.50 11.75 2.45
C SER A 83 -4.52 10.62 2.19
N MET A 84 -4.10 9.94 3.27
CA MET A 84 -3.13 8.84 3.18
C MET A 84 -3.68 7.59 3.86
N ILE A 85 -3.69 6.49 3.13
CA ILE A 85 -3.91 5.14 3.64
C ILE A 85 -2.53 4.55 3.89
N GLN A 86 -2.25 4.24 5.14
CA GLN A 86 -0.95 3.72 5.57
C GLN A 86 -0.90 2.20 5.42
N GLN A 87 0.29 1.65 5.33
CA GLN A 87 0.55 0.21 5.29
C GLN A 87 -0.05 -0.54 6.50
N HIS A 88 -0.02 0.08 7.68
CA HIS A 88 -0.69 -0.42 8.88
C HIS A 88 -1.96 0.39 9.14
N PHE A 89 -3.06 -0.29 9.37
CA PHE A 89 -4.34 0.36 9.61
C PHE A 89 -4.32 1.26 10.84
N SER A 90 -4.90 2.45 10.69
CA SER A 90 -5.07 3.43 11.77
C SER A 90 -6.48 3.35 12.37
N LEU A 91 -7.06 2.15 12.41
CA LEU A 91 -8.39 1.89 12.92
C LEU A 91 -8.36 1.51 14.41
N VAL A 92 -9.36 1.95 15.16
CA VAL A 92 -9.55 1.58 16.57
C VAL A 92 -10.43 0.31 16.61
N PRO A 93 -9.90 -0.86 17.01
CA PRO A 93 -10.63 -2.12 16.94
C PRO A 93 -11.90 -2.16 17.78
N ALA A 94 -11.92 -1.42 18.89
CA ALA A 94 -13.06 -1.34 19.83
C ALA A 94 -14.18 -0.37 19.38
N HIS A 95 -13.98 0.36 18.28
CA HIS A 95 -14.97 1.25 17.69
C HIS A 95 -15.67 0.57 16.51
N THR A 96 -16.88 1.02 16.21
CA THR A 96 -17.58 0.65 14.98
C THR A 96 -16.94 1.28 13.76
N VAL A 97 -17.28 0.81 12.56
CA VAL A 97 -16.89 1.41 11.29
C VAL A 97 -17.26 2.89 11.25
N THR A 98 -18.51 3.19 11.60
CA THR A 98 -19.00 4.58 11.65
C THR A 98 -18.17 5.44 12.59
N GLU A 99 -17.93 4.99 13.82
CA GLU A 99 -17.13 5.73 14.78
C GLU A 99 -15.70 5.98 14.30
N ASN A 100 -15.08 4.98 13.67
CA ASN A 100 -13.73 5.13 13.10
C ASN A 100 -13.67 6.18 11.98
N ILE A 101 -14.68 6.21 11.09
CA ILE A 101 -14.70 7.13 9.95
C ILE A 101 -14.94 8.57 10.40
N ILE A 102 -15.83 8.77 11.39
CA ILE A 102 -16.16 10.13 11.86
C ILE A 102 -15.21 10.66 12.92
N LEU A 103 -14.32 9.83 13.44
CA LEU A 103 -13.39 10.19 14.52
C LEU A 103 -12.57 11.45 14.16
N GLY A 104 -12.66 12.46 15.02
CA GLY A 104 -11.98 13.74 14.82
C GLY A 104 -12.65 14.72 13.85
N ASN A 105 -13.75 14.34 13.16
CA ASN A 105 -14.38 15.14 12.12
C ASN A 105 -15.85 15.52 12.41
N CYS A 106 -16.35 15.21 13.59
CA CYS A 106 -17.71 15.60 14.00
C CYS A 106 -17.74 16.93 14.72
N LYS A 107 -18.58 17.86 14.23
CA LYS A 107 -18.89 19.12 14.89
C LYS A 107 -20.34 19.07 15.41
N GLY A 108 -20.56 19.53 16.64
CA GLY A 108 -21.90 19.63 17.24
C GLY A 108 -22.43 18.32 17.83
N LYS A 109 -23.77 18.21 17.94
CA LYS A 109 -24.43 17.02 18.50
C LYS A 109 -24.32 15.85 17.53
N LEU A 110 -23.75 14.76 18.02
CA LEU A 110 -23.51 13.55 17.22
C LEU A 110 -24.76 12.68 17.19
N ASP A 111 -25.28 12.41 15.98
CA ASP A 111 -26.31 11.41 15.71
C ASP A 111 -25.67 10.23 14.97
N ILE A 112 -25.31 9.21 15.76
CA ILE A 112 -24.64 7.99 15.23
C ILE A 112 -25.48 7.29 14.17
N LYS A 113 -26.80 7.14 14.38
CA LYS A 113 -27.68 6.45 13.42
C LYS A 113 -27.78 7.18 12.07
N LYS A 114 -27.76 8.51 12.09
CA LYS A 114 -27.72 9.31 10.87
C LYS A 114 -26.38 9.13 10.16
N LYS A 115 -25.27 9.18 10.90
CA LYS A 115 -23.92 8.98 10.36
C LYS A 115 -23.70 7.59 9.78
N GLU A 116 -24.24 6.56 10.42
CA GLU A 116 -24.22 5.20 9.92
C GLU A 116 -24.89 5.08 8.53
N LYS A 117 -26.05 5.71 8.35
CA LYS A 117 -26.72 5.76 7.04
C LYS A 117 -25.92 6.54 6.00
N GLU A 118 -25.31 7.65 6.37
CA GLU A 118 -24.45 8.44 5.47
C GLU A 118 -23.25 7.62 5.00
N ILE A 119 -22.61 6.88 5.91
CA ILE A 119 -21.45 6.04 5.60
C ILE A 119 -21.85 4.81 4.79
N GLN A 120 -22.99 4.20 5.12
CA GLN A 120 -23.52 3.09 4.34
C GLN A 120 -23.79 3.51 2.88
N ALA A 121 -24.40 4.67 2.67
CA ALA A 121 -24.64 5.23 1.33
C ALA A 121 -23.32 5.57 0.61
N LEU A 122 -22.31 6.05 1.33
CA LEU A 122 -20.98 6.29 0.78
C LEU A 122 -20.32 4.97 0.33
N ALA A 123 -20.40 3.92 1.14
CA ALA A 123 -19.87 2.60 0.81
C ALA A 123 -20.54 2.04 -0.46
N GLU A 124 -21.87 2.11 -0.54
CA GLU A 124 -22.64 1.66 -1.70
C GLU A 124 -22.28 2.42 -2.97
N LYS A 125 -22.09 3.76 -2.88
CA LYS A 125 -21.66 4.61 -4.01
C LYS A 125 -20.36 4.10 -4.66
N TYR A 126 -19.42 3.59 -3.86
CA TYR A 126 -18.15 3.07 -4.34
C TYR A 126 -18.14 1.55 -4.52
N GLY A 127 -19.27 0.87 -4.32
CA GLY A 127 -19.41 -0.57 -4.48
C GLY A 127 -18.76 -1.40 -3.36
N PHE A 128 -18.56 -0.78 -2.20
CA PHE A 128 -17.99 -1.45 -1.03
C PHE A 128 -19.09 -2.07 -0.16
N GLN A 129 -18.96 -3.37 0.12
CA GLN A 129 -19.78 -4.04 1.11
C GLN A 129 -19.10 -3.90 2.48
N VAL A 130 -19.50 -2.89 3.25
CA VAL A 130 -18.95 -2.62 4.58
C VAL A 130 -20.11 -2.39 5.54
N PRO A 131 -20.22 -3.17 6.63
CA PRO A 131 -21.27 -3.02 7.62
C PRO A 131 -20.97 -1.83 8.54
N ALA A 132 -21.61 -0.68 8.31
CA ALA A 132 -21.29 0.59 8.98
C ALA A 132 -21.43 0.53 10.51
N GLY A 133 -22.33 -0.29 11.05
CA GLY A 133 -22.56 -0.47 12.49
C GLY A 133 -21.69 -1.54 13.16
N GLU A 134 -20.89 -2.32 12.40
CA GLU A 134 -20.08 -3.42 12.94
C GLU A 134 -18.78 -2.89 13.59
N TYR A 135 -18.31 -3.61 14.61
CA TYR A 135 -17.02 -3.31 15.24
C TYR A 135 -15.84 -3.71 14.34
N VAL A 136 -14.84 -2.86 14.26
CA VAL A 136 -13.66 -3.09 13.39
C VAL A 136 -12.93 -4.39 13.74
N LYS A 137 -12.84 -4.77 15.01
CA LYS A 137 -12.22 -6.02 15.46
C LYS A 137 -12.85 -7.30 14.85
N ASN A 138 -14.09 -7.23 14.39
CA ASN A 138 -14.83 -8.36 13.82
C ASN A 138 -14.70 -8.43 12.28
N LEU A 139 -14.01 -7.44 11.67
CA LEU A 139 -13.90 -7.35 10.21
C LEU A 139 -12.67 -8.09 9.69
N SER A 140 -12.82 -8.70 8.51
CA SER A 140 -11.66 -9.20 7.77
C SER A 140 -10.70 -8.06 7.41
N VAL A 141 -9.44 -8.40 7.18
CA VAL A 141 -8.39 -7.43 6.81
C VAL A 141 -8.78 -6.64 5.54
N GLY A 142 -9.32 -7.31 4.52
CA GLY A 142 -9.79 -6.64 3.31
C GLY A 142 -10.97 -5.69 3.55
N THR A 143 -11.85 -6.00 4.52
CA THR A 143 -12.92 -5.07 4.91
C THR A 143 -12.36 -3.88 5.68
N GLN A 144 -11.38 -4.07 6.56
CA GLN A 144 -10.68 -2.97 7.24
C GLN A 144 -9.99 -2.03 6.26
N GLN A 145 -9.40 -2.54 5.18
CA GLN A 145 -8.86 -1.74 4.10
C GLN A 145 -9.92 -0.83 3.45
N LYS A 146 -11.11 -1.39 3.18
CA LYS A 146 -12.25 -0.61 2.65
C LYS A 146 -12.70 0.48 3.62
N VAL A 147 -12.64 0.23 4.93
CA VAL A 147 -12.95 1.24 5.97
C VAL A 147 -11.94 2.40 5.92
N GLU A 148 -10.63 2.14 5.77
CA GLU A 148 -9.61 3.19 5.62
C GLU A 148 -9.86 4.02 4.35
N ILE A 149 -10.24 3.38 3.24
CA ILE A 149 -10.61 4.10 2.02
C ILE A 149 -11.85 4.97 2.26
N LEU A 150 -12.91 4.42 2.87
CA LEU A 150 -14.12 5.17 3.18
C LEU A 150 -13.85 6.36 4.10
N LYS A 151 -12.95 6.23 5.06
CA LYS A 151 -12.49 7.32 5.93
C LYS A 151 -11.87 8.46 5.13
N ALA A 152 -10.99 8.16 4.17
CA ALA A 152 -10.41 9.14 3.28
C ALA A 152 -11.46 9.82 2.37
N LEU A 153 -12.39 9.03 1.84
CA LEU A 153 -13.49 9.53 0.99
C LEU A 153 -14.48 10.41 1.77
N TYR A 154 -14.77 10.07 3.01
CA TYR A 154 -15.63 10.85 3.89
C TYR A 154 -15.04 12.25 4.15
N LEU A 155 -13.73 12.39 4.10
CA LEU A 155 -12.98 13.63 4.21
C LEU A 155 -12.87 14.41 2.88
N ASN A 156 -13.55 13.97 1.82
CA ASN A 156 -13.50 14.57 0.49
C ASN A 156 -12.07 14.66 -0.08
N ALA A 157 -11.28 13.63 0.08
CA ALA A 157 -9.94 13.56 -0.49
C ALA A 157 -10.01 13.75 -2.01
N ARG A 158 -9.13 14.60 -2.56
CA ARG A 158 -8.94 14.81 -4.00
C ARG A 158 -7.68 14.08 -4.49
N VAL A 159 -6.72 13.91 -3.60
CA VAL A 159 -5.49 13.14 -3.81
C VAL A 159 -5.42 12.08 -2.72
N LEU A 160 -5.38 10.82 -3.13
CA LEU A 160 -5.33 9.67 -2.24
C LEU A 160 -3.96 9.01 -2.34
N ILE A 161 -3.22 9.02 -1.25
CA ILE A 161 -1.94 8.32 -1.13
C ILE A 161 -2.22 6.93 -0.55
N MET A 162 -1.78 5.87 -1.21
CA MET A 162 -1.91 4.49 -0.78
C MET A 162 -0.53 3.86 -0.60
N ASP A 163 -0.14 3.58 0.64
CA ASP A 163 1.17 3.00 0.97
C ASP A 163 1.07 1.48 1.13
N GLU A 164 1.55 0.74 0.13
CA GLU A 164 1.49 -0.73 0.01
C GLU A 164 0.09 -1.33 0.28
N PRO A 165 -0.96 -0.84 -0.40
CA PRO A 165 -2.34 -1.16 -0.01
C PRO A 165 -2.74 -2.61 -0.29
N THR A 166 -1.92 -3.39 -0.97
CA THR A 166 -2.21 -4.77 -1.38
C THR A 166 -1.42 -5.82 -0.57
N ALA A 167 -0.63 -5.39 0.42
CA ALA A 167 0.29 -6.28 1.14
C ALA A 167 -0.42 -7.45 1.85
N VAL A 168 -1.66 -7.25 2.26
CA VAL A 168 -2.45 -8.20 3.07
C VAL A 168 -3.76 -8.62 2.41
N LEU A 169 -3.95 -8.30 1.12
CA LEU A 169 -5.18 -8.56 0.38
C LEU A 169 -5.09 -9.86 -0.42
N THR A 170 -6.21 -10.54 -0.54
CA THR A 170 -6.38 -11.65 -1.49
C THR A 170 -6.39 -11.15 -2.94
N PRO A 171 -6.13 -11.99 -3.96
CA PRO A 171 -6.19 -11.57 -5.36
C PRO A 171 -7.52 -10.90 -5.74
N GLN A 172 -8.64 -11.42 -5.28
CA GLN A 172 -9.97 -10.87 -5.55
C GLN A 172 -10.17 -9.48 -4.93
N GLU A 173 -9.62 -9.26 -3.73
CA GLU A 173 -9.66 -7.97 -3.06
C GLU A 173 -8.75 -6.94 -3.76
N ILE A 174 -7.61 -7.40 -4.31
CA ILE A 174 -6.73 -6.55 -5.15
C ILE A 174 -7.48 -6.08 -6.39
N ASP A 175 -8.17 -6.98 -7.10
CA ASP A 175 -8.95 -6.61 -8.29
C ASP A 175 -10.01 -5.55 -7.95
N THR A 176 -10.73 -5.75 -6.82
CA THR A 176 -11.71 -4.77 -6.33
C THR A 176 -11.07 -3.41 -6.01
N LEU A 177 -9.89 -3.40 -5.42
CA LEU A 177 -9.14 -2.17 -5.13
C LEU A 177 -8.70 -1.47 -6.43
N MET A 178 -8.22 -2.22 -7.43
CA MET A 178 -7.81 -1.64 -8.72
C MET A 178 -9.00 -1.04 -9.48
N GLU A 179 -10.18 -1.69 -9.42
CA GLU A 179 -11.42 -1.11 -9.98
C GLU A 179 -11.82 0.19 -9.26
N PHE A 180 -11.73 0.20 -7.92
CA PHE A 180 -11.98 1.42 -7.15
C PHE A 180 -11.05 2.55 -7.59
N VAL A 181 -9.73 2.30 -7.67
CA VAL A 181 -8.74 3.31 -8.07
C VAL A 181 -9.08 3.90 -9.44
N ARG A 182 -9.41 3.06 -10.43
CA ARG A 182 -9.80 3.53 -11.77
C ARG A 182 -11.03 4.44 -11.70
N ARG A 183 -12.12 3.99 -11.06
CA ARG A 183 -13.36 4.79 -10.90
C ARG A 183 -13.11 6.11 -10.17
N TYR A 184 -12.22 6.10 -9.18
CA TYR A 184 -11.89 7.30 -8.40
C TYR A 184 -11.16 8.35 -9.25
N VAL A 185 -10.25 7.91 -10.10
CA VAL A 185 -9.51 8.77 -11.02
C VAL A 185 -10.39 9.28 -12.16
N GLU A 186 -11.30 8.46 -12.71
CA GLU A 186 -12.30 8.87 -13.70
C GLU A 186 -13.23 10.00 -13.20
N GLN A 187 -13.42 10.10 -11.88
CA GLN A 187 -14.14 11.22 -11.25
C GLN A 187 -13.31 12.52 -11.15
N GLY A 188 -12.07 12.52 -11.69
CA GLY A 188 -11.17 13.67 -11.69
C GLY A 188 -10.32 13.80 -10.42
N ASN A 189 -10.27 12.77 -9.57
CA ASN A 189 -9.37 12.69 -8.43
C ASN A 189 -8.02 12.08 -8.87
N SER A 190 -7.01 12.13 -8.00
CA SER A 190 -5.69 11.59 -8.29
C SER A 190 -5.25 10.59 -7.22
N VAL A 191 -4.43 9.62 -7.61
CA VAL A 191 -3.93 8.60 -6.69
C VAL A 191 -2.42 8.52 -6.77
N VAL A 192 -1.77 8.45 -5.62
CA VAL A 192 -0.36 8.05 -5.50
C VAL A 192 -0.33 6.63 -4.94
N PHE A 193 0.15 5.70 -5.75
CA PHE A 193 0.15 4.29 -5.44
C PHE A 193 1.58 3.82 -5.14
N ILE A 194 1.90 3.53 -3.88
CA ILE A 194 3.23 3.12 -3.46
C ILE A 194 3.27 1.59 -3.39
N THR A 195 4.17 0.99 -4.13
CA THR A 195 4.36 -0.46 -4.13
C THR A 195 5.78 -0.83 -4.60
N HIS A 196 6.17 -2.06 -4.34
CA HIS A 196 7.35 -2.70 -4.91
C HIS A 196 6.99 -3.80 -5.93
N LYS A 197 5.69 -3.99 -6.20
CA LYS A 197 5.16 -5.04 -7.07
C LYS A 197 4.89 -4.50 -8.48
N MET A 198 5.72 -4.85 -9.45
CA MET A 198 5.63 -4.34 -10.82
C MET A 198 4.30 -4.62 -11.50
N ARG A 199 3.72 -5.81 -11.27
CA ARG A 199 2.40 -6.17 -11.84
C ARG A 199 1.29 -5.19 -11.42
N GLU A 200 1.29 -4.74 -10.16
CA GLU A 200 0.32 -3.77 -9.66
C GLU A 200 0.50 -2.42 -10.34
N VAL A 201 1.76 -1.96 -10.44
CA VAL A 201 2.11 -0.73 -11.14
C VAL A 201 1.62 -0.77 -12.59
N MET A 202 1.92 -1.85 -13.31
CA MET A 202 1.49 -2.04 -14.70
C MET A 202 -0.02 -2.19 -14.84
N ALA A 203 -0.74 -2.60 -13.80
CA ALA A 203 -2.19 -2.70 -13.84
C ALA A 203 -2.88 -1.34 -13.71
N VAL A 204 -2.40 -0.43 -12.86
CA VAL A 204 -3.19 0.72 -12.41
C VAL A 204 -2.62 2.09 -12.78
N SER A 205 -1.28 2.23 -12.96
CA SER A 205 -0.65 3.54 -13.11
C SER A 205 -0.74 4.14 -14.52
N ASP A 206 -0.67 5.46 -14.58
CA ASP A 206 -0.46 6.25 -15.80
C ASP A 206 1.01 6.68 -15.90
N THR A 207 1.57 7.15 -14.78
CA THR A 207 2.97 7.55 -14.64
C THR A 207 3.64 6.75 -13.53
N ILE A 208 4.87 6.34 -13.77
CA ILE A 208 5.68 5.54 -12.85
C ILE A 208 6.93 6.33 -12.50
N VAL A 209 7.12 6.59 -11.21
CA VAL A 209 8.33 7.19 -10.65
C VAL A 209 9.12 6.10 -9.95
N VAL A 210 10.30 5.80 -10.44
CA VAL A 210 11.16 4.76 -9.86
C VAL A 210 12.15 5.43 -8.91
N MET A 211 12.16 4.95 -7.66
CA MET A 211 13.05 5.44 -6.60
C MET A 211 14.06 4.37 -6.17
N ARG A 212 15.28 4.80 -5.93
CA ARG A 212 16.36 3.98 -5.39
C ARG A 212 17.30 4.84 -4.53
N ASN A 213 17.66 4.31 -3.34
CA ASN A 213 18.59 4.99 -2.42
C ASN A 213 18.22 6.45 -2.09
N GLY A 214 16.93 6.75 -1.96
CA GLY A 214 16.44 8.09 -1.64
C GLY A 214 16.29 9.05 -2.82
N SER A 215 16.66 8.66 -4.04
CA SER A 215 16.62 9.52 -5.24
C SER A 215 15.70 8.92 -6.31
N ILE A 216 15.27 9.73 -7.27
CA ILE A 216 14.53 9.29 -8.45
C ILE A 216 15.52 8.79 -9.49
N CYS A 217 15.32 7.54 -9.95
CA CYS A 217 16.11 6.94 -11.04
C CYS A 217 15.48 7.16 -12.41
N GLY A 218 14.18 7.40 -12.46
CA GLY A 218 13.46 7.67 -13.70
C GLY A 218 11.98 7.95 -13.43
N THR A 219 11.37 8.69 -14.36
CA THR A 219 9.93 8.91 -14.44
C THR A 219 9.49 8.57 -15.84
N VAL A 220 8.62 7.59 -15.98
CA VAL A 220 8.19 7.05 -17.27
C VAL A 220 6.66 6.92 -17.33
N LYS A 221 6.10 7.00 -18.52
CA LYS A 221 4.70 6.62 -18.74
C LYS A 221 4.59 5.10 -18.81
N LYS A 222 3.47 4.57 -18.32
CA LYS A 222 3.19 3.13 -18.39
C LYS A 222 3.27 2.58 -19.84
N THR A 223 2.82 3.38 -20.82
CA THR A 223 2.83 3.01 -22.25
C THR A 223 4.24 2.87 -22.84
N ASP A 224 5.23 3.50 -22.22
CA ASP A 224 6.58 3.70 -22.76
C ASP A 224 7.62 2.84 -22.03
N THR A 225 7.16 1.87 -21.22
CA THR A 225 8.05 1.01 -20.41
C THR A 225 7.54 -0.43 -20.30
N SER A 226 8.37 -1.31 -19.77
CA SER A 226 8.08 -2.71 -19.51
C SER A 226 8.47 -3.12 -18.09
N GLU A 227 7.96 -4.27 -17.61
CA GLU A 227 8.37 -4.81 -16.30
C GLU A 227 9.89 -5.04 -16.21
N ALA A 228 10.53 -5.48 -17.32
CA ALA A 228 11.97 -5.70 -17.36
C ALA A 228 12.75 -4.38 -17.22
N GLU A 229 12.32 -3.33 -17.89
CA GLU A 229 12.94 -2.00 -17.81
C GLU A 229 12.77 -1.38 -16.41
N LEU A 230 11.58 -1.50 -15.82
CA LEU A 230 11.32 -1.06 -14.45
C LEU A 230 12.20 -1.82 -13.44
N ALA A 231 12.37 -3.13 -13.62
CA ALA A 231 13.26 -3.93 -12.79
C ALA A 231 14.72 -3.46 -12.90
N HIS A 232 15.18 -3.19 -14.11
CA HIS A 232 16.51 -2.64 -14.34
C HIS A 232 16.71 -1.27 -13.64
N MET A 233 15.73 -0.36 -13.74
CA MET A 233 15.77 0.93 -13.05
C MET A 233 15.81 0.77 -11.52
N MET A 234 15.05 -0.18 -10.96
CA MET A 234 15.00 -0.43 -9.52
C MET A 234 16.32 -0.95 -8.97
N ILE A 235 16.91 -1.94 -9.66
CA ILE A 235 18.09 -2.68 -9.17
C ILE A 235 19.37 -1.97 -9.58
N GLY A 236 19.38 -1.33 -10.76
CA GLY A 236 20.52 -0.57 -11.29
C GLY A 236 21.67 -1.41 -11.80
N ARG A 237 21.46 -2.71 -12.00
CA ARG A 237 22.35 -3.66 -12.65
C ARG A 237 21.51 -4.65 -13.46
N GLU A 238 22.11 -5.26 -14.46
CA GLU A 238 21.47 -6.35 -15.18
C GLU A 238 21.13 -7.48 -14.19
N LEU A 239 19.90 -7.97 -14.26
CA LEU A 239 19.52 -9.19 -13.56
C LEU A 239 20.24 -10.34 -14.28
N GLU A 240 21.28 -10.86 -13.67
CA GLU A 240 21.79 -12.16 -14.07
C GLU A 240 20.62 -13.16 -13.94
N THR A 241 20.19 -13.72 -15.05
CA THR A 241 19.25 -14.84 -15.04
C THR A 241 19.95 -15.96 -14.28
N LEU A 242 19.55 -16.20 -13.05
CA LEU A 242 19.98 -17.38 -12.32
C LEU A 242 19.54 -18.58 -13.20
N GLU A 243 20.49 -19.25 -13.82
CA GLU A 243 20.22 -20.52 -14.45
C GLU A 243 19.55 -21.39 -13.38
N LYS A 244 18.38 -21.96 -13.72
CA LYS A 244 17.75 -22.92 -12.83
C LYS A 244 18.78 -24.00 -12.57
N PRO A 245 19.19 -24.23 -11.30
CA PRO A 245 20.02 -25.41 -11.02
C PRO A 245 19.28 -26.59 -11.61
N GLY A 246 19.97 -27.39 -12.40
CA GLY A 246 19.39 -28.57 -13.03
C GLY A 246 18.66 -29.39 -11.96
N THR A 247 17.54 -30.01 -12.35
CA THR A 247 16.82 -30.95 -11.49
C THR A 247 17.72 -32.17 -11.26
N GLU A 248 18.69 -32.05 -10.35
CA GLU A 248 19.46 -33.19 -9.89
C GLU A 248 18.52 -34.09 -9.08
N ASP A 249 18.59 -35.38 -9.34
CA ASP A 249 17.88 -36.38 -8.56
C ASP A 249 18.36 -36.38 -7.13
N MET A 250 17.53 -35.90 -6.21
CA MET A 250 17.82 -35.74 -4.78
C MET A 250 17.63 -37.04 -4.00
N SER A 251 17.04 -38.08 -4.62
CA SER A 251 16.64 -39.33 -3.95
C SER A 251 17.81 -40.10 -3.29
N ASN A 252 19.04 -39.91 -3.80
CA ASN A 252 20.26 -40.54 -3.28
C ASN A 252 21.03 -39.72 -2.27
N ARG A 253 20.57 -38.52 -1.90
CA ARG A 253 21.23 -37.64 -0.94
C ARG A 253 20.79 -37.95 0.49
N ARG A 254 21.68 -37.71 1.44
CA ARG A 254 21.41 -37.95 2.87
C ARG A 254 20.27 -37.04 3.34
N VAL A 255 19.24 -37.62 3.98
CA VAL A 255 18.19 -36.86 4.67
C VAL A 255 18.81 -36.12 5.84
N ARG A 256 18.61 -34.80 5.92
CA ARG A 256 19.08 -33.92 6.98
C ARG A 256 18.00 -33.62 8.02
N LEU A 257 16.76 -33.52 7.55
CA LEU A 257 15.60 -33.33 8.43
C LEU A 257 14.44 -34.18 7.87
N ALA A 258 13.79 -34.92 8.74
CA ALA A 258 12.54 -35.61 8.45
C ALA A 258 11.48 -35.19 9.48
N VAL A 259 10.35 -34.74 9.03
CA VAL A 259 9.18 -34.47 9.85
C VAL A 259 8.12 -35.51 9.48
N LYS A 260 7.57 -36.20 10.49
CA LYS A 260 6.58 -37.26 10.30
C LYS A 260 5.41 -37.03 11.25
N ASP A 261 4.19 -37.12 10.71
CA ASP A 261 2.92 -37.07 11.45
C ASP A 261 2.81 -35.87 12.39
N LEU A 262 3.41 -34.72 12.01
CA LEU A 262 3.38 -33.52 12.82
C LEU A 262 1.98 -32.92 12.84
N SER A 263 1.37 -32.93 14.03
CA SER A 263 0.05 -32.33 14.25
C SER A 263 0.08 -31.42 15.48
N ILE A 264 -0.52 -30.24 15.38
CA ILE A 264 -0.68 -29.31 16.50
C ILE A 264 -2.17 -29.06 16.69
N LYS A 265 -2.72 -29.57 17.81
CA LYS A 265 -4.13 -29.42 18.20
C LYS A 265 -4.22 -28.68 19.53
N PRO A 266 -4.54 -27.36 19.51
CA PRO A 266 -4.89 -26.63 20.74
C PRO A 266 -6.11 -27.23 21.41
N LYS A 267 -6.19 -27.17 22.77
CA LYS A 267 -7.22 -27.88 23.56
C LYS A 267 -8.68 -27.51 23.23
N ASP A 268 -8.93 -26.32 22.63
CA ASP A 268 -10.29 -25.80 22.39
C ASP A 268 -10.48 -25.21 20.96
N HIS A 269 -9.64 -25.55 20.01
CA HIS A 269 -9.69 -24.95 18.66
C HIS A 269 -9.46 -25.98 17.54
N THR A 270 -9.82 -25.58 16.31
CA THR A 270 -9.48 -26.28 15.07
C THR A 270 -7.98 -26.59 15.03
N PRO A 271 -7.55 -27.76 14.55
CA PRO A 271 -6.13 -28.09 14.40
C PRO A 271 -5.41 -26.98 13.60
N LEU A 272 -4.28 -26.51 14.15
CA LEU A 272 -3.42 -25.56 13.45
C LEU A 272 -2.61 -26.24 12.34
N LEU A 273 -2.13 -27.48 12.63
CA LEU A 273 -1.44 -28.33 11.67
C LEU A 273 -1.97 -29.74 11.85
N GLU A 274 -2.11 -30.50 10.77
CA GLU A 274 -2.59 -31.86 10.80
C GLU A 274 -1.80 -32.70 9.78
N ASP A 275 -1.20 -33.78 10.27
CA ASP A 275 -0.51 -34.81 9.48
C ASP A 275 0.54 -34.26 8.48
N ILE A 276 1.40 -33.34 8.95
CA ILE A 276 2.45 -32.75 8.12
C ILE A 276 3.64 -33.71 8.03
N ASN A 277 3.97 -34.07 6.79
CA ASN A 277 5.07 -34.98 6.47
C ASN A 277 5.96 -34.35 5.40
N PHE A 278 7.27 -34.28 5.63
CA PHE A 278 8.27 -33.89 4.63
C PHE A 278 9.67 -34.29 5.03
N GLU A 279 10.57 -34.36 4.06
CA GLU A 279 12.00 -34.58 4.26
C GLU A 279 12.79 -33.49 3.54
N ILE A 280 13.95 -33.14 4.07
CA ILE A 280 14.92 -32.23 3.46
C ILE A 280 16.22 -32.98 3.32
N HIS A 281 16.76 -33.01 2.11
CA HIS A 281 18.01 -33.67 1.79
C HIS A 281 19.20 -32.69 1.82
N GLU A 282 20.40 -33.24 1.82
CA GLU A 282 21.63 -32.44 1.78
C GLU A 282 21.74 -31.61 0.51
N GLY A 283 21.89 -30.27 0.66
CA GLY A 283 21.93 -29.32 -0.47
C GLY A 283 20.59 -29.01 -1.11
N GLU A 284 19.47 -29.45 -0.49
CA GLU A 284 18.11 -29.14 -0.95
C GLU A 284 17.58 -27.84 -0.33
N VAL A 285 16.78 -27.10 -1.10
CA VAL A 285 15.97 -25.98 -0.63
C VAL A 285 14.50 -26.37 -0.75
N LEU A 286 13.83 -26.61 0.38
CA LEU A 286 12.41 -26.88 0.44
C LEU A 286 11.66 -25.59 0.71
N GLY A 287 10.75 -25.21 -0.20
CA GLY A 287 9.91 -24.02 -0.06
C GLY A 287 8.52 -24.34 0.48
N PHE A 288 8.08 -23.64 1.52
CA PHE A 288 6.69 -23.68 1.99
C PHE A 288 5.91 -22.48 1.39
N ALA A 289 4.84 -22.78 0.65
CA ALA A 289 3.96 -21.78 0.08
C ALA A 289 2.55 -21.93 0.64
N GLY A 290 1.90 -20.81 0.94
CA GLY A 290 0.53 -20.79 1.44
C GLY A 290 0.05 -19.37 1.67
N VAL A 291 -1.26 -19.19 1.83
CA VAL A 291 -1.85 -17.92 2.25
C VAL A 291 -1.71 -17.73 3.76
N SER A 292 -1.92 -16.50 4.24
CA SER A 292 -1.92 -16.21 5.68
C SER A 292 -2.87 -17.15 6.43
N ASP A 293 -2.49 -17.51 7.65
CA ASP A 293 -3.26 -18.40 8.55
C ASP A 293 -3.28 -19.91 8.20
N ASN A 294 -2.45 -20.34 7.25
CA ASN A 294 -2.28 -21.78 6.96
C ASN A 294 -1.27 -22.48 7.88
N GLY A 295 -0.79 -21.82 8.94
CA GLY A 295 0.07 -22.45 9.96
C GLY A 295 1.55 -22.55 9.58
N GLN A 296 2.04 -21.79 8.59
CA GLN A 296 3.45 -21.76 8.20
C GLN A 296 4.36 -21.11 9.26
N GLN A 297 3.80 -20.31 10.19
CA GLN A 297 4.51 -19.55 11.22
C GLN A 297 4.78 -20.35 12.48
#